data_518310e4696e585aa1dfe57f04ddb363
#
_entry.id   518310e4696e585aa1dfe57f04ddb363
#
_cell.length_a   1.000
_cell.length_b   1.000
_cell.length_c   1.000
_cell.angle_alpha   90.00
_cell.angle_beta   90.00
_cell.angle_gamma   90.00
#
_symmetry.space_group_name_H-M   'P 1'
#
loop_
_entity.id
_entity.type
_entity.pdbx_description
1 polymer ?
#
loop_
_entity_poly.entity_id
_entity_poly.type
_entity_poly.pdbx_seq_one_letter_code
_entity_poly.pdbx_strand_id
1 'polypeptide(L)'
;MILAVSQLKNPPSQPVGYRGRFAPSPTGPLHAGSLVAALGSWLDARKNGGKWLLRMEDIDSPRCLPGADLQIQAQLLACGLQWDEEPTWQSQGQDAYQKALEELNQLQLLYPCSCSRQNIAQTLDRMGIQTPRNQEMIYPGTCRPTQLKKYSPSELANTQLAWRLALPSHCEITFQDLDQGIQKQNLTQELGDFVLRRKDGFFTYQLAVVVDDALQGITPV
;
A
#
# COMPACT_ATOMS: atom_id res chain seq x y z
N MET A 1 -9.03 -7.43 1.39
CA MET A 1 -8.21 -6.60 2.27
C MET A 1 -9.06 -5.64 3.12
N ILE A 2 -10.00 -4.89 2.55
CA ILE A 2 -10.94 -4.02 3.30
C ILE A 2 -11.72 -4.80 4.39
N LEU A 3 -12.17 -6.02 4.12
CA LEU A 3 -12.85 -6.87 5.12
C LEU A 3 -11.92 -7.35 6.26
N ALA A 4 -10.63 -7.56 5.99
CA ALA A 4 -9.67 -7.95 7.02
C ALA A 4 -9.33 -6.77 7.94
N VAL A 5 -9.21 -5.56 7.39
CA VAL A 5 -8.97 -4.34 8.18
C VAL A 5 -10.18 -3.99 9.05
N SER A 6 -11.41 -4.26 8.59
CA SER A 6 -12.63 -4.05 9.40
C SER A 6 -12.75 -5.03 10.58
N GLN A 7 -11.97 -6.12 10.59
CA GLN A 7 -11.91 -7.09 11.69
C GLN A 7 -10.74 -6.83 12.65
N LEU A 8 -9.92 -5.80 12.41
CA LEU A 8 -8.94 -5.34 13.39
C LEU A 8 -9.68 -5.00 14.68
N LYS A 9 -9.37 -5.72 15.75
CA LYS A 9 -9.96 -5.45 17.07
C LYS A 9 -9.64 -4.02 17.49
N ASN A 10 -10.66 -3.18 17.51
CA ASN A 10 -10.62 -1.74 17.75
C ASN A 10 -9.95 -0.93 16.61
N PRO A 11 -10.62 -0.75 15.46
CA PRO A 11 -10.28 0.39 14.63
C PRO A 11 -10.44 1.64 15.52
N PRO A 12 -9.52 2.62 15.42
CA PRO A 12 -9.74 3.89 16.11
C PRO A 12 -11.14 4.36 15.75
N SER A 13 -11.88 4.90 16.75
CA SER A 13 -13.22 5.46 16.52
C SER A 13 -13.14 6.35 15.29
N GLN A 14 -13.92 6.02 14.24
CA GLN A 14 -13.82 6.74 12.97
C GLN A 14 -13.86 8.24 13.25
N PRO A 15 -12.90 9.03 12.76
CA PRO A 15 -12.92 10.46 12.98
C PRO A 15 -14.23 11.01 12.42
N VAL A 16 -14.93 11.80 13.23
CA VAL A 16 -16.13 12.48 12.78
C VAL A 16 -15.70 13.56 11.79
N GLY A 17 -15.86 13.32 10.47
CA GLY A 17 -15.55 14.29 9.44
C GLY A 17 -14.70 13.70 8.29
N TYR A 18 -14.63 14.48 7.21
CA TYR A 18 -13.83 14.17 6.04
C TYR A 18 -12.32 14.33 6.32
N ARG A 19 -11.51 13.33 5.95
CA ARG A 19 -10.05 13.36 6.08
C ARG A 19 -9.42 12.90 4.77
N GLY A 20 -8.92 13.86 3.97
CA GLY A 20 -8.14 13.60 2.77
C GLY A 20 -6.64 13.54 3.08
N ARG A 21 -5.87 13.06 2.13
CA ARG A 21 -4.40 13.07 2.27
C ARG A 21 -3.70 13.29 0.93
N PHE A 22 -2.48 13.83 1.00
CA PHE A 22 -1.47 13.73 -0.06
C PHE A 22 -0.29 12.93 0.48
N ALA A 23 0.15 11.92 -0.29
CA ALA A 23 1.11 10.93 0.21
C ALA A 23 2.27 10.74 -0.80
N PRO A 24 3.19 11.72 -0.92
CA PRO A 24 4.32 11.65 -1.84
C PRO A 24 5.45 10.78 -1.29
N SER A 25 6.14 10.07 -2.20
CA SER A 25 7.43 9.44 -1.89
C SER A 25 8.55 10.48 -2.03
N PRO A 26 9.43 10.65 -1.01
CA PRO A 26 10.49 11.66 -1.03
C PRO A 26 11.71 11.23 -1.88
N THR A 27 11.48 10.98 -3.16
CA THR A 27 12.48 10.56 -4.14
C THR A 27 13.04 11.73 -4.97
N GLY A 28 12.61 12.95 -4.65
CA GLY A 28 13.00 14.19 -5.30
C GLY A 28 11.90 15.26 -5.19
N PRO A 29 12.05 16.39 -5.89
CA PRO A 29 11.06 17.45 -5.90
C PRO A 29 9.76 16.98 -6.55
N LEU A 30 8.63 17.59 -6.16
CA LEU A 30 7.35 17.36 -6.81
C LEU A 30 7.40 17.86 -8.27
N HIS A 31 6.91 17.04 -9.17
CA HIS A 31 6.66 17.45 -10.55
C HIS A 31 5.23 18.00 -10.71
N ALA A 32 4.93 18.60 -11.86
CA ALA A 32 3.62 19.23 -12.10
C ALA A 32 2.44 18.27 -11.85
N GLY A 33 2.54 17.00 -12.26
CA GLY A 33 1.48 16.00 -12.01
C GLY A 33 1.25 15.72 -10.52
N SER A 34 2.32 15.68 -9.70
CA SER A 34 2.20 15.53 -8.24
C SER A 34 1.50 16.76 -7.61
N LEU A 35 1.81 17.98 -8.10
CA LEU A 35 1.15 19.19 -7.62
C LEU A 35 -0.34 19.23 -8.01
N VAL A 36 -0.71 18.73 -9.19
CA VAL A 36 -2.12 18.58 -9.59
C VAL A 36 -2.85 17.61 -8.65
N ALA A 37 -2.25 16.45 -8.33
CA ALA A 37 -2.83 15.50 -7.38
C ALA A 37 -2.96 16.10 -5.97
N ALA A 38 -1.93 16.83 -5.50
CA ALA A 38 -1.97 17.52 -4.23
C ALA A 38 -3.10 18.58 -4.19
N LEU A 39 -3.20 19.40 -5.23
CA LEU A 39 -4.25 20.42 -5.34
C LEU A 39 -5.64 19.79 -5.37
N GLY A 40 -5.83 18.71 -6.16
CA GLY A 40 -7.12 18.02 -6.26
C GLY A 40 -7.58 17.48 -4.92
N SER A 41 -6.70 16.75 -4.20
CA SER A 41 -7.02 16.19 -2.88
C SER A 41 -7.21 17.28 -1.82
N TRP A 42 -6.47 18.40 -1.91
CA TRP A 42 -6.64 19.56 -1.02
C TRP A 42 -8.00 20.25 -1.24
N LEU A 43 -8.35 20.52 -2.49
CA LEU A 43 -9.65 21.14 -2.84
C LEU A 43 -10.82 20.27 -2.39
N ASP A 44 -10.72 18.95 -2.57
CA ASP A 44 -11.76 18.03 -2.15
C ASP A 44 -11.93 18.03 -0.62
N ALA A 45 -10.82 18.02 0.13
CA ALA A 45 -10.87 18.16 1.59
C ALA A 45 -11.51 19.49 2.02
N ARG A 46 -11.13 20.60 1.40
CA ARG A 46 -11.68 21.93 1.71
C ARG A 46 -13.17 22.04 1.34
N LYS A 47 -13.58 21.52 0.19
CA LYS A 47 -14.98 21.47 -0.26
C LYS A 47 -15.86 20.73 0.76
N ASN A 48 -15.34 19.68 1.37
CA ASN A 48 -16.07 18.87 2.36
C ASN A 48 -15.91 19.38 3.80
N GLY A 49 -15.27 20.55 4.01
CA GLY A 49 -15.02 21.10 5.36
C GLY A 49 -14.15 20.21 6.23
N GLY A 50 -13.33 19.37 5.60
CA GLY A 50 -12.52 18.36 6.25
C GLY A 50 -11.07 18.77 6.44
N LYS A 51 -10.28 17.84 6.95
CA LYS A 51 -8.82 17.96 7.11
C LYS A 51 -8.09 17.38 5.91
N TRP A 52 -6.94 17.95 5.58
CA TRP A 52 -6.01 17.45 4.59
C TRP A 52 -4.66 17.15 5.22
N LEU A 53 -4.21 15.91 5.15
CA LEU A 53 -3.02 15.40 5.80
C LEU A 53 -1.89 15.24 4.79
N LEU A 54 -0.65 15.34 5.30
CA LEU A 54 0.56 15.07 4.53
C LEU A 54 1.26 13.84 5.11
N ARG A 55 1.51 12.83 4.28
CA ARG A 55 2.27 11.63 4.65
C ARG A 55 3.43 11.42 3.70
N MET A 56 4.64 11.33 4.22
CA MET A 56 5.83 10.97 3.46
C MET A 56 5.94 9.46 3.33
N GLU A 57 5.87 8.94 2.10
CA GLU A 57 5.96 7.51 1.82
C GLU A 57 7.42 7.11 1.58
N ASP A 58 8.18 7.06 2.66
CA ASP A 58 9.62 6.82 2.73
C ASP A 58 9.99 5.37 3.16
N ILE A 59 9.05 4.43 2.99
CA ILE A 59 9.25 3.03 3.38
C ILE A 59 10.37 2.34 2.58
N ASP A 60 10.59 2.73 1.33
CA ASP A 60 11.69 2.26 0.49
C ASP A 60 12.88 3.22 0.62
N SER A 61 13.49 3.22 1.81
CA SER A 61 14.58 4.14 2.19
C SER A 61 15.70 4.25 1.16
N PRO A 62 16.17 3.19 0.45
CA PRO A 62 17.21 3.30 -0.57
C PRO A 62 16.87 4.23 -1.75
N ARG A 63 15.59 4.49 -2.01
CA ARG A 63 15.16 5.40 -3.07
C ARG A 63 14.87 6.82 -2.59
N CYS A 64 14.83 7.03 -1.28
CA CYS A 64 14.59 8.34 -0.72
C CYS A 64 15.83 9.22 -0.80
N LEU A 65 15.66 10.47 -1.20
CA LEU A 65 16.76 11.44 -1.25
C LEU A 65 16.78 12.27 0.04
N PRO A 66 17.94 12.45 0.67
CA PRO A 66 18.05 13.29 1.85
C PRO A 66 17.54 14.71 1.62
N GLY A 67 16.63 15.19 2.48
CA GLY A 67 16.03 16.52 2.39
C GLY A 67 14.92 16.68 1.35
N ALA A 68 14.57 15.62 0.58
CA ALA A 68 13.49 15.70 -0.39
C ALA A 68 12.12 15.90 0.28
N ASP A 69 11.93 15.37 1.48
CA ASP A 69 10.75 15.58 2.30
C ASP A 69 10.56 17.06 2.67
N LEU A 70 11.61 17.75 3.09
CA LEU A 70 11.59 19.18 3.37
C LEU A 70 11.36 20.00 2.10
N GLN A 71 11.95 19.58 0.98
CA GLN A 71 11.74 20.23 -0.32
C GLN A 71 10.28 20.11 -0.77
N ILE A 72 9.67 18.94 -0.63
CA ILE A 72 8.25 18.70 -0.92
C ILE A 72 7.36 19.62 -0.08
N GLN A 73 7.62 19.70 1.24
CA GLN A 73 6.88 20.59 2.13
C GLN A 73 6.99 22.06 1.69
N ALA A 74 8.20 22.50 1.38
CA ALA A 74 8.43 23.87 0.90
C ALA A 74 7.69 24.16 -0.42
N GLN A 75 7.67 23.20 -1.37
CA GLN A 75 6.93 23.34 -2.62
C GLN A 75 5.41 23.44 -2.39
N LEU A 76 4.85 22.60 -1.51
CA LEU A 76 3.43 22.67 -1.17
C LEU A 76 3.07 24.01 -0.54
N LEU A 77 3.86 24.49 0.42
CA LEU A 77 3.64 25.80 1.06
C LEU A 77 3.75 26.95 0.07
N ALA A 78 4.71 26.91 -0.86
CA ALA A 78 4.86 27.92 -1.91
C ALA A 78 3.64 27.95 -2.86
N CYS A 79 2.92 26.83 -3.00
CA CYS A 79 1.66 26.73 -3.74
C CYS A 79 0.42 27.09 -2.88
N GLY A 80 0.59 27.47 -1.61
CA GLY A 80 -0.53 27.72 -0.68
C GLY A 80 -1.25 26.48 -0.18
N LEU A 81 -0.69 25.29 -0.38
CA LEU A 81 -1.27 24.01 0.04
C LEU A 81 -0.79 23.68 1.46
N GLN A 82 -1.56 24.07 2.47
CA GLN A 82 -1.28 23.82 3.87
C GLN A 82 -2.04 22.58 4.35
N TRP A 83 -1.34 21.71 5.07
CA TRP A 83 -1.91 20.56 5.75
C TRP A 83 -2.37 20.92 7.17
N ASP A 84 -3.26 20.11 7.74
CA ASP A 84 -3.97 20.44 8.99
C ASP A 84 -3.41 19.76 10.24
N GLU A 85 -2.56 18.77 10.10
CA GLU A 85 -1.92 18.02 11.19
C GLU A 85 -0.43 17.83 10.91
N GLU A 86 0.38 17.49 11.93
CA GLU A 86 1.79 17.21 11.74
C GLU A 86 2.00 16.12 10.66
N PRO A 87 2.93 16.34 9.72
CA PRO A 87 3.25 15.33 8.71
C PRO A 87 3.70 14.02 9.34
N THR A 88 3.40 12.91 8.70
CA THR A 88 3.81 11.58 9.14
C THR A 88 4.76 10.95 8.14
N TRP A 89 5.59 10.00 8.59
CA TRP A 89 6.53 9.25 7.77
C TRP A 89 6.29 7.76 7.90
N GLN A 90 6.20 7.04 6.79
CA GLN A 90 5.99 5.59 6.78
C GLN A 90 7.11 4.82 7.48
N SER A 91 8.34 5.30 7.40
CA SER A 91 9.48 4.72 8.11
C SER A 91 9.29 4.60 9.63
N GLN A 92 8.42 5.41 10.21
CA GLN A 92 8.07 5.40 11.64
C GLN A 92 6.94 4.41 11.96
N GLY A 93 6.25 3.86 10.96
CA GLY A 93 5.08 2.98 11.10
C GLY A 93 5.39 1.48 11.19
N GLN A 94 6.66 1.07 11.32
CA GLN A 94 7.10 -0.33 11.22
C GLN A 94 6.35 -1.28 12.15
N ASP A 95 6.11 -0.87 13.40
CA ASP A 95 5.40 -1.69 14.39
C ASP A 95 3.94 -1.93 14.00
N ALA A 96 3.29 -0.93 13.40
CA ALA A 96 1.91 -1.04 12.92
C ALA A 96 1.82 -2.00 11.72
N TYR A 97 2.78 -1.95 10.81
CA TYR A 97 2.83 -2.85 9.66
C TYR A 97 3.13 -4.29 10.08
N GLN A 98 4.04 -4.48 11.04
CA GLN A 98 4.32 -5.80 11.61
C GLN A 98 3.07 -6.38 12.29
N LYS A 99 2.36 -5.57 13.06
CA LYS A 99 1.11 -5.98 13.71
C LYS A 99 0.03 -6.36 12.70
N ALA A 100 -0.13 -5.57 11.62
CA ALA A 100 -1.06 -5.89 10.54
C ALA A 100 -0.69 -7.20 9.83
N LEU A 101 0.62 -7.47 9.61
CA LEU A 101 1.07 -8.73 9.06
C LEU A 101 0.73 -9.91 9.99
N GLU A 102 0.92 -9.76 11.30
CA GLU A 102 0.57 -10.77 12.30
C GLU A 102 -0.93 -11.07 12.34
N GLU A 103 -1.77 -10.04 12.22
CA GLU A 103 -3.22 -10.21 12.15
C GLU A 103 -3.64 -10.97 10.88
N LEU A 104 -3.06 -10.65 9.72
CA LEU A 104 -3.28 -11.41 8.49
C LEU A 104 -2.83 -12.87 8.63
N ASN A 105 -1.74 -13.13 9.36
CA ASN A 105 -1.30 -14.47 9.69
C ASN A 105 -2.30 -15.21 10.58
N GLN A 106 -2.88 -14.55 11.59
CA GLN A 106 -3.93 -15.15 12.42
C GLN A 106 -5.16 -15.55 11.61
N LEU A 107 -5.47 -14.78 10.57
CA LEU A 107 -6.55 -15.08 9.62
C LEU A 107 -6.17 -16.12 8.56
N GLN A 108 -4.93 -16.64 8.58
CA GLN A 108 -4.42 -17.60 7.60
C GLN A 108 -4.47 -17.06 6.16
N LEU A 109 -4.16 -15.78 5.99
CA LEU A 109 -4.16 -15.11 4.69
C LEU A 109 -2.75 -14.91 4.12
N LEU A 110 -1.73 -15.44 4.78
CA LEU A 110 -0.33 -15.27 4.38
C LEU A 110 0.32 -16.61 4.00
N TYR A 111 1.33 -16.51 3.15
CA TYR A 111 2.27 -17.58 2.91
C TYR A 111 3.65 -17.06 2.50
N PRO A 112 4.72 -17.80 2.81
CA PRO A 112 6.08 -17.44 2.45
C PRO A 112 6.38 -17.74 0.98
N CYS A 113 7.20 -16.91 0.35
CA CYS A 113 7.60 -17.04 -1.04
C CYS A 113 9.10 -16.83 -1.21
N SER A 114 9.77 -17.81 -1.81
CA SER A 114 11.19 -17.77 -2.15
C SER A 114 11.49 -17.30 -3.58
N CYS A 115 10.48 -17.07 -4.41
CA CYS A 115 10.66 -16.68 -5.80
C CYS A 115 11.37 -15.33 -5.95
N SER A 116 12.35 -15.28 -6.85
CA SER A 116 12.86 -14.03 -7.42
C SER A 116 11.97 -13.54 -8.58
N ARG A 117 12.15 -12.29 -9.02
CA ARG A 117 11.49 -11.79 -10.23
C ARG A 117 11.81 -12.66 -11.45
N GLN A 118 13.05 -13.13 -11.56
CA GLN A 118 13.49 -14.01 -12.64
C GLN A 118 12.77 -15.37 -12.59
N ASN A 119 12.61 -15.97 -11.40
CA ASN A 119 11.87 -17.23 -11.27
C ASN A 119 10.41 -17.07 -11.71
N ILE A 120 9.77 -15.94 -11.36
CA ILE A 120 8.40 -15.63 -11.76
C ILE A 120 8.32 -15.50 -13.29
N ALA A 121 9.22 -14.72 -13.90
CA ALA A 121 9.27 -14.54 -15.35
C ALA A 121 9.45 -15.87 -16.09
N GLN A 122 10.39 -16.73 -15.66
CA GLN A 122 10.60 -18.05 -16.24
C GLN A 122 9.38 -18.98 -16.10
N THR A 123 8.65 -18.85 -14.98
CA THR A 123 7.44 -19.66 -14.78
C THR A 123 6.33 -19.20 -15.72
N LEU A 124 6.12 -17.90 -15.85
CA LEU A 124 5.14 -17.33 -16.79
C LEU A 124 5.45 -17.70 -18.23
N ASP A 125 6.71 -17.64 -18.63
CA ASP A 125 7.16 -18.03 -19.97
C ASP A 125 6.88 -19.51 -20.27
N ARG A 126 7.16 -20.42 -19.31
CA ARG A 126 6.80 -21.84 -19.42
C ARG A 126 5.29 -22.08 -19.53
N MET A 127 4.49 -21.20 -18.95
CA MET A 127 3.02 -21.24 -19.04
C MET A 127 2.49 -20.60 -20.34
N GLY A 128 3.36 -20.07 -21.19
CA GLY A 128 3.01 -19.35 -22.41
C GLY A 128 2.39 -17.97 -22.15
N ILE A 129 2.57 -17.41 -20.93
CA ILE A 129 2.03 -16.11 -20.54
C ILE A 129 3.09 -15.05 -20.81
N GLN A 130 2.83 -14.18 -21.78
CA GLN A 130 3.70 -13.05 -22.08
C GLN A 130 3.30 -11.84 -21.26
N THR A 131 4.23 -11.27 -20.49
CA THR A 131 4.01 -10.01 -19.79
C THR A 131 4.55 -8.86 -20.65
N PRO A 132 3.72 -7.87 -21.01
CA PRO A 132 4.20 -6.68 -21.72
C PRO A 132 5.28 -5.95 -20.92
N ARG A 133 6.24 -5.32 -21.62
CA ARG A 133 7.43 -4.69 -21.01
C ARG A 133 7.13 -3.66 -19.91
N ASN A 134 5.95 -3.05 -19.93
CA ASN A 134 5.53 -1.98 -19.00
C ASN A 134 4.45 -2.41 -18.02
N GLN A 135 4.19 -3.71 -17.88
CA GLN A 135 3.21 -4.23 -16.94
C GLN A 135 3.89 -5.04 -15.83
N GLU A 136 3.31 -5.00 -14.63
CA GLU A 136 3.75 -5.87 -13.54
C GLU A 136 3.39 -7.32 -13.86
N MET A 137 4.31 -8.23 -13.51
CA MET A 137 4.09 -9.66 -13.66
C MET A 137 3.06 -10.13 -12.63
N ILE A 138 1.97 -10.72 -13.08
CA ILE A 138 1.00 -11.38 -12.21
C ILE A 138 1.66 -12.63 -11.63
N TYR A 139 1.64 -12.76 -10.32
CA TYR A 139 2.29 -13.88 -9.66
C TYR A 139 1.53 -15.20 -9.95
N PRO A 140 2.21 -16.24 -10.49
CA PRO A 140 1.55 -17.49 -10.93
C PRO A 140 1.21 -18.45 -9.79
N GLY A 141 1.39 -18.07 -8.52
CA GLY A 141 1.07 -18.92 -7.40
C GLY A 141 2.09 -20.00 -7.06
N THR A 142 3.31 -19.97 -7.62
CA THR A 142 4.33 -21.03 -7.52
C THR A 142 4.60 -21.51 -6.08
N CYS A 143 4.63 -20.61 -5.08
CA CYS A 143 4.84 -20.98 -3.67
C CYS A 143 3.54 -21.06 -2.88
N ARG A 144 2.38 -20.86 -3.53
CA ARG A 144 1.10 -20.91 -2.84
C ARG A 144 0.81 -22.33 -2.37
N PRO A 145 0.64 -22.58 -1.06
CA PRO A 145 0.33 -23.91 -0.55
C PRO A 145 -1.13 -24.28 -0.85
N THR A 146 -1.41 -25.57 -0.92
CA THR A 146 -2.78 -26.10 -1.04
C THR A 146 -3.64 -25.77 0.18
N GLN A 147 -3.03 -25.70 1.36
CA GLN A 147 -3.65 -25.28 2.61
C GLN A 147 -2.85 -24.16 3.25
N LEU A 148 -3.52 -23.05 3.53
CA LEU A 148 -2.96 -21.95 4.30
C LEU A 148 -2.94 -22.32 5.79
N LYS A 149 -1.90 -21.88 6.50
CA LYS A 149 -1.70 -22.15 7.93
C LYS A 149 -1.27 -20.89 8.66
N LYS A 150 -1.27 -20.95 9.98
CA LYS A 150 -0.62 -19.94 10.82
C LYS A 150 0.87 -20.25 10.92
N TYR A 151 1.67 -19.21 10.92
CA TYR A 151 3.12 -19.25 11.09
C TYR A 151 3.48 -18.72 12.47
N SER A 152 4.52 -19.27 13.07
CA SER A 152 5.06 -18.78 14.34
C SER A 152 5.71 -17.40 14.18
N PRO A 153 5.89 -16.62 15.25
CA PRO A 153 6.58 -15.34 15.18
C PRO A 153 8.00 -15.45 14.60
N SER A 154 8.71 -16.54 14.88
CA SER A 154 10.04 -16.79 14.33
C SER A 154 10.03 -17.06 12.83
N GLU A 155 9.02 -17.78 12.32
CA GLU A 155 8.82 -17.96 10.88
C GLU A 155 8.49 -16.62 10.20
N LEU A 156 7.59 -15.82 10.80
CA LEU A 156 7.24 -14.48 10.29
C LEU A 156 8.43 -13.54 10.26
N ALA A 157 9.33 -13.63 11.23
CA ALA A 157 10.54 -12.82 11.31
C ALA A 157 11.62 -13.22 10.28
N ASN A 158 11.46 -14.34 9.58
CA ASN A 158 12.44 -14.83 8.61
C ASN A 158 12.57 -13.86 7.41
N THR A 159 13.73 -13.24 7.26
CA THR A 159 14.07 -12.31 6.19
C THR A 159 14.56 -13.00 4.91
N GLN A 160 14.66 -14.34 4.87
CA GLN A 160 15.01 -15.06 3.64
C GLN A 160 13.81 -15.26 2.70
N LEU A 161 12.60 -14.96 3.19
CA LEU A 161 11.35 -15.18 2.48
C LEU A 161 10.56 -13.88 2.37
N ALA A 162 9.93 -13.67 1.23
CA ALA A 162 8.90 -12.66 1.09
C ALA A 162 7.57 -13.22 1.63
N TRP A 163 6.71 -12.35 2.16
CA TRP A 163 5.38 -12.72 2.61
C TRP A 163 4.34 -12.20 1.63
N ARG A 164 3.51 -13.12 1.14
CA ARG A 164 2.44 -12.80 0.18
C ARG A 164 1.07 -12.91 0.82
N LEU A 165 0.16 -12.04 0.38
CA LEU A 165 -1.27 -12.16 0.66
C LEU A 165 -1.85 -13.23 -0.28
N ALA A 166 -2.55 -14.21 0.29
CA ALA A 166 -3.31 -15.19 -0.47
C ALA A 166 -4.67 -14.60 -0.84
N LEU A 167 -4.87 -14.26 -2.10
CA LEU A 167 -6.17 -13.81 -2.58
C LEU A 167 -7.16 -14.99 -2.70
N PRO A 168 -8.47 -14.76 -2.53
CA PRO A 168 -9.49 -15.73 -2.89
C PRO A 168 -9.38 -16.14 -4.37
N SER A 169 -9.90 -17.29 -4.73
CA SER A 169 -9.92 -17.78 -6.11
C SER A 169 -10.67 -16.83 -7.08
N HIS A 170 -11.60 -16.06 -6.54
CA HIS A 170 -12.28 -14.96 -7.22
C HIS A 170 -12.33 -13.75 -6.29
N CYS A 171 -11.71 -12.65 -6.70
CA CYS A 171 -11.65 -11.43 -5.94
C CYS A 171 -11.88 -10.23 -6.85
N GLU A 172 -13.16 -9.88 -7.06
CA GLU A 172 -13.56 -8.67 -7.75
C GLU A 172 -13.87 -7.58 -6.74
N ILE A 173 -13.32 -6.40 -6.93
CA ILE A 173 -13.65 -5.19 -6.17
C ILE A 173 -14.33 -4.19 -7.10
N THR A 174 -15.28 -3.45 -6.56
CA THR A 174 -15.93 -2.33 -7.24
C THR A 174 -15.81 -1.11 -6.36
N PHE A 175 -15.41 0.01 -6.95
CA PHE A 175 -15.32 1.28 -6.25
C PHE A 175 -15.78 2.43 -7.14
N GLN A 176 -16.16 3.55 -6.50
CA GLN A 176 -16.52 4.78 -7.18
C GLN A 176 -15.29 5.67 -7.27
N ASP A 177 -14.78 5.86 -8.48
CA ASP A 177 -13.80 6.91 -8.77
C ASP A 177 -14.55 8.22 -9.05
N LEU A 178 -14.06 9.33 -8.50
CA LEU A 178 -14.75 10.63 -8.63
C LEU A 178 -14.66 11.22 -10.04
N ASP A 179 -13.65 10.83 -10.82
CA ASP A 179 -13.41 11.30 -12.19
C ASP A 179 -13.89 10.27 -13.22
N GLN A 180 -13.51 8.99 -13.02
CA GLN A 180 -13.75 7.90 -13.96
C GLN A 180 -15.08 7.15 -13.75
N GLY A 181 -15.83 7.48 -12.69
CA GLY A 181 -17.07 6.78 -12.33
C GLY A 181 -16.84 5.40 -11.70
N ILE A 182 -17.76 4.47 -11.92
CA ILE A 182 -17.66 3.13 -11.33
C ILE A 182 -16.52 2.34 -11.98
N GLN A 183 -15.56 1.92 -11.17
CA GLN A 183 -14.45 1.07 -11.56
C GLN A 183 -14.60 -0.33 -10.99
N LYS A 184 -14.19 -1.34 -11.77
CA LYS A 184 -14.15 -2.74 -11.35
C LYS A 184 -12.78 -3.31 -11.62
N GLN A 185 -12.28 -4.09 -10.68
CA GLN A 185 -10.99 -4.75 -10.81
C GLN A 185 -11.06 -6.19 -10.30
N ASN A 186 -10.59 -7.12 -11.10
CA ASN A 186 -10.42 -8.51 -10.69
C ASN A 186 -8.99 -8.72 -10.17
N LEU A 187 -8.81 -8.60 -8.85
CA LEU A 187 -7.49 -8.68 -8.22
C LEU A 187 -6.78 -10.01 -8.49
N THR A 188 -7.53 -11.10 -8.58
CA THR A 188 -6.94 -12.43 -8.82
C THR A 188 -6.31 -12.52 -10.20
N GLN A 189 -6.92 -11.91 -11.22
CA GLN A 189 -6.46 -11.97 -12.59
C GLN A 189 -5.51 -10.84 -12.96
N GLU A 190 -5.63 -9.67 -12.33
CA GLU A 190 -4.89 -8.48 -12.71
C GLU A 190 -3.66 -8.23 -11.82
N LEU A 191 -3.68 -8.71 -10.58
CA LEU A 191 -2.61 -8.48 -9.61
C LEU A 191 -1.99 -9.80 -9.10
N GLY A 192 -2.82 -10.82 -8.85
CA GLY A 192 -2.41 -12.06 -8.21
C GLY A 192 -2.04 -11.87 -6.74
N ASP A 193 -1.48 -12.91 -6.13
CA ASP A 193 -1.01 -12.86 -4.74
C ASP A 193 0.20 -11.94 -4.62
N PHE A 194 0.02 -10.75 -4.10
CA PHE A 194 1.06 -9.73 -4.03
C PHE A 194 1.85 -9.78 -2.71
N VAL A 195 3.06 -9.24 -2.75
CA VAL A 195 3.98 -9.22 -1.61
C VAL A 195 3.56 -8.12 -0.63
N LEU A 196 3.54 -8.45 0.67
CA LEU A 196 3.32 -7.50 1.77
C LEU A 196 4.61 -7.16 2.51
N ARG A 197 5.54 -8.12 2.62
CA ARG A 197 6.89 -7.90 3.14
C ARG A 197 7.91 -8.59 2.23
N ARG A 198 8.94 -7.86 1.86
CA ARG A 198 10.03 -8.30 0.99
C ARG A 198 11.05 -9.15 1.75
N LYS A 199 11.91 -9.85 1.01
CA LYS A 199 13.01 -10.66 1.58
C LYS A 199 14.06 -9.85 2.34
N ASP A 200 14.22 -8.58 1.99
CA ASP A 200 15.10 -7.63 2.69
C ASP A 200 14.48 -7.04 3.96
N GLY A 201 13.28 -7.51 4.33
CA GLY A 201 12.57 -7.09 5.53
C GLY A 201 11.66 -5.87 5.36
N PHE A 202 11.77 -5.13 4.26
CA PHE A 202 10.92 -3.96 4.01
C PHE A 202 9.48 -4.36 3.74
N PHE A 203 8.56 -3.65 4.35
CA PHE A 203 7.15 -3.73 3.99
C PHE A 203 6.90 -3.09 2.62
N THR A 204 5.88 -3.54 1.93
CA THR A 204 5.54 -2.99 0.63
C THR A 204 4.53 -1.86 0.76
N TYR A 205 4.47 -1.03 -0.27
CA TYR A 205 3.48 0.03 -0.40
C TYR A 205 2.05 -0.50 -0.19
N GLN A 206 1.72 -1.67 -0.76
CA GLN A 206 0.39 -2.28 -0.67
C GLN A 206 -0.08 -2.55 0.77
N LEU A 207 0.85 -2.85 1.69
CA LEU A 207 0.50 -2.98 3.10
C LEU A 207 0.49 -1.64 3.80
N ALA A 208 1.56 -0.86 3.64
CA ALA A 208 1.77 0.36 4.39
C ALA A 208 0.65 1.39 4.16
N VAL A 209 0.29 1.66 2.90
CA VAL A 209 -0.74 2.64 2.57
C VAL A 209 -2.08 2.31 3.21
N VAL A 210 -2.47 1.02 3.22
CA VAL A 210 -3.77 0.61 3.78
C VAL A 210 -3.78 0.73 5.30
N VAL A 211 -2.66 0.36 5.95
CA VAL A 211 -2.52 0.48 7.41
C VAL A 211 -2.53 1.94 7.82
N ASP A 212 -1.77 2.79 7.13
CA ASP A 212 -1.70 4.22 7.44
C ASP A 212 -3.03 4.93 7.19
N ASP A 213 -3.69 4.65 6.06
CA ASP A 213 -5.01 5.24 5.78
C ASP A 213 -6.04 4.85 6.84
N ALA A 214 -6.00 3.59 7.32
CA ALA A 214 -6.86 3.15 8.41
C ALA A 214 -6.52 3.85 9.74
N LEU A 215 -5.25 3.95 10.10
CA LEU A 215 -4.81 4.59 11.34
C LEU A 215 -5.08 6.09 11.35
N GLN A 216 -4.90 6.76 10.23
CA GLN A 216 -5.17 8.19 10.06
C GLN A 216 -6.66 8.50 9.85
N GLY A 217 -7.51 7.46 9.65
CA GLY A 217 -8.94 7.61 9.40
C GLY A 217 -9.24 8.32 8.08
N ILE A 218 -8.45 8.05 7.04
CA ILE A 218 -8.65 8.63 5.71
C ILE A 218 -10.00 8.15 5.16
N THR A 219 -10.81 9.07 4.68
CA THR A 219 -12.18 8.76 4.21
C THR A 219 -12.28 8.61 2.69
N PRO A 220 -11.67 9.46 1.86
CA PRO A 220 -11.51 9.23 0.43
C PRO A 220 -10.11 8.71 0.12
N VAL A 221 -10.00 7.78 -0.78
CA VAL A 221 -8.72 7.27 -1.31
C VAL A 221 -8.72 7.36 -2.82
#